data_a292d18b2f644fcdb0f3d305f69b2dcb
#
_entry.id   a292d18b2f644fcdb0f3d305f69b2dcb
#
_cell.length_a   1.000
_cell.length_b   1.000
_cell.length_c   1.000
_cell.angle_alpha   90.00
_cell.angle_beta   90.00
_cell.angle_gamma   90.00
#
_symmetry.space_group_name_H-M   'P 1'
#
loop_
_entity.id
_entity.type
_entity.pdbx_description
1 polymer ?
#
loop_
_entity_poly.entity_id
_entity_poly.type
_entity_poly.pdbx_seq_one_letter_code
_entity_poly.pdbx_strand_id
1 'polypeptide(L)'
;MLLCAQYILPITSDPIVGGAVLVRDGRICDIGKVEMLKLRYPDEESLDYGTAAIMPGLVDLHTHMENSIMRGIVHDVPYTTWLASVASLSTKVEVADWYDSAILGGLDALASGITCVADITATGAACTAAQKLGLRGVIYREVGVMDKRRIDFAMHSAENDIMHWSQEVDTDRITIGIAPAPIYMCHPAVFGKVSELATRDDLPVAMHLAGSRE
;
A
#
# COMPACT_ATOMS: atom_id res chain seq x y z
N MET A 1 -8.46 15.85 20.23
CA MET A 1 -7.10 16.42 20.38
C MET A 1 -6.83 17.42 19.27
N LEU A 2 -6.26 18.58 19.60
CA LEU A 2 -5.81 19.59 18.63
C LEU A 2 -4.30 19.41 18.37
N LEU A 3 -3.93 19.21 17.13
CA LEU A 3 -2.54 19.14 16.69
C LEU A 3 -2.17 20.50 16.10
N CYS A 4 -1.32 21.26 16.80
CA CYS A 4 -0.94 22.62 16.45
C CYS A 4 0.45 22.67 15.82
N ALA A 5 0.65 23.54 14.82
CA ALA A 5 1.94 23.76 14.21
C ALA A 5 2.01 25.16 13.57
N GLN A 6 3.24 25.59 13.25
CA GLN A 6 3.44 26.84 12.51
C GLN A 6 2.72 26.83 11.16
N TYR A 7 2.68 25.70 10.48
CA TYR A 7 1.98 25.57 9.19
C TYR A 7 1.07 24.33 9.19
N ILE A 8 -0.16 24.52 8.71
CA ILE A 8 -1.01 23.40 8.29
C ILE A 8 -1.13 23.47 6.77
N LEU A 9 -0.85 22.38 6.09
CA LEU A 9 -0.89 22.25 4.63
C LEU A 9 -2.04 21.31 4.24
N PRO A 10 -3.26 21.81 4.05
CA PRO A 10 -4.41 20.96 3.71
C PRO A 10 -4.33 20.34 2.31
N ILE A 11 -3.47 20.88 1.44
CA ILE A 11 -3.26 20.52 0.02
C ILE A 11 -4.43 20.93 -0.87
N THR A 12 -5.66 20.82 -0.41
CA THR A 12 -6.87 21.22 -1.15
C THR A 12 -7.25 22.68 -0.97
N SER A 13 -6.54 23.39 -0.12
CA SER A 13 -6.70 24.84 0.14
C SER A 13 -5.36 25.47 0.51
N ASP A 14 -5.33 26.79 0.63
CA ASP A 14 -4.12 27.55 0.98
C ASP A 14 -3.54 27.12 2.34
N PRO A 15 -2.21 27.18 2.51
CA PRO A 15 -1.53 26.94 3.78
C PRO A 15 -2.06 27.86 4.90
N ILE A 16 -2.24 27.31 6.09
CA ILE A 16 -2.69 28.04 7.27
C ILE A 16 -1.49 28.26 8.20
N VAL A 17 -1.07 29.50 8.36
CA VAL A 17 0.00 29.90 9.29
C VAL A 17 -0.58 29.97 10.71
N GLY A 18 0.12 29.39 11.70
CA GLY A 18 -0.36 29.29 13.09
C GLY A 18 -1.69 28.53 13.16
N GLY A 19 -1.69 27.33 12.60
CA GLY A 19 -2.89 26.52 12.44
C GLY A 19 -2.93 25.32 13.38
N ALA A 20 -4.09 24.69 13.40
CA ALA A 20 -4.30 23.39 14.06
C ALA A 20 -5.24 22.50 13.27
N VAL A 21 -5.13 21.21 13.55
CA VAL A 21 -6.02 20.13 13.06
C VAL A 21 -6.70 19.50 14.27
N LEU A 22 -8.02 19.46 14.29
CA LEU A 22 -8.78 18.71 15.29
C LEU A 22 -8.94 17.27 14.83
N VAL A 23 -8.45 16.33 15.63
CA VAL A 23 -8.61 14.90 15.39
C VAL A 23 -9.44 14.28 16.51
N ARG A 24 -10.49 13.53 16.15
CA ARG A 24 -11.32 12.73 17.04
C ARG A 24 -11.59 11.37 16.39
N ASP A 25 -11.50 10.32 17.13
CA ASP A 25 -11.80 8.95 16.70
C ASP A 25 -11.11 8.57 15.36
N GLY A 26 -9.83 8.98 15.22
CA GLY A 26 -9.03 8.72 14.01
C GLY A 26 -9.45 9.51 12.76
N ARG A 27 -10.30 10.55 12.91
CA ARG A 27 -10.79 11.39 11.81
C ARG A 27 -10.45 12.86 12.05
N ILE A 28 -10.14 13.57 10.96
CA ILE A 28 -10.01 15.03 10.98
C ILE A 28 -11.41 15.63 11.02
N CYS A 29 -11.71 16.37 12.10
CA CYS A 29 -13.02 16.98 12.34
C CYS A 29 -13.06 18.45 11.97
N ASP A 30 -11.94 19.18 12.15
CA ASP A 30 -11.86 20.60 11.83
C ASP A 30 -10.41 21.01 11.56
N ILE A 31 -10.20 22.03 10.74
CA ILE A 31 -8.89 22.61 10.40
C ILE A 31 -9.02 24.13 10.38
N GLY A 32 -8.09 24.83 11.02
CA GLY A 32 -8.13 26.30 11.02
C GLY A 32 -7.02 26.94 11.83
N LYS A 33 -7.17 28.23 12.11
CA LYS A 33 -6.27 28.97 12.99
C LYS A 33 -6.36 28.39 14.40
N VAL A 34 -5.21 28.21 15.06
CA VAL A 34 -5.13 27.62 16.42
C VAL A 34 -6.00 28.37 17.43
N GLU A 35 -6.01 29.70 17.36
CA GLU A 35 -6.79 30.54 18.29
C GLU A 35 -8.30 30.31 18.13
N MET A 36 -8.77 30.18 16.88
CA MET A 36 -10.18 29.96 16.57
C MET A 36 -10.63 28.55 17.00
N LEU A 37 -9.78 27.56 16.77
CA LEU A 37 -10.11 26.18 17.16
C LEU A 37 -10.08 25.99 18.68
N LYS A 38 -9.12 26.60 19.40
CA LYS A 38 -9.09 26.58 20.87
C LYS A 38 -10.32 27.29 21.47
N LEU A 39 -10.81 28.35 20.85
CA LEU A 39 -12.03 29.03 21.29
C LEU A 39 -13.28 28.15 21.06
N ARG A 40 -13.34 27.45 19.93
CA ARG A 40 -14.47 26.57 19.57
C ARG A 40 -14.49 25.26 20.34
N TYR A 41 -13.32 24.76 20.71
CA TYR A 41 -13.11 23.47 21.38
C TYR A 41 -12.24 23.64 22.61
N PRO A 42 -12.71 24.35 23.67
CA PRO A 42 -11.89 24.73 24.81
C PRO A 42 -11.44 23.54 25.68
N ASP A 43 -12.19 22.43 25.63
CA ASP A 43 -11.91 21.23 26.43
C ASP A 43 -10.99 20.23 25.73
N GLU A 44 -10.56 20.51 24.48
CA GLU A 44 -9.68 19.62 23.74
C GLU A 44 -8.22 19.78 24.18
N GLU A 45 -7.60 18.65 24.46
CA GLU A 45 -6.14 18.61 24.66
C GLU A 45 -5.43 19.08 23.38
N SER A 46 -4.36 19.84 23.55
CA SER A 46 -3.56 20.34 22.43
C SER A 46 -2.12 19.87 22.52
N LEU A 47 -1.59 19.39 21.40
CA LEU A 47 -0.19 19.08 21.20
C LEU A 47 0.39 20.08 20.19
N ASP A 48 1.42 20.82 20.60
CA ASP A 48 2.06 21.84 19.77
C ASP A 48 3.43 21.34 19.29
N TYR A 49 3.56 21.24 17.99
CA TYR A 49 4.81 20.85 17.30
C TYR A 49 5.74 22.05 17.02
N GLY A 50 5.35 23.28 17.41
CA GLY A 50 6.18 24.47 17.24
C GLY A 50 6.45 24.79 15.76
N THR A 51 7.71 24.99 15.42
CA THR A 51 8.17 25.29 14.05
C THR A 51 8.13 24.03 13.17
N ALA A 52 6.93 23.60 12.84
CA ALA A 52 6.67 22.40 12.04
C ALA A 52 5.57 22.68 11.02
N ALA A 53 5.42 21.77 10.07
CA ALA A 53 4.28 21.71 9.15
C ALA A 53 3.52 20.39 9.34
N ILE A 54 2.20 20.46 9.52
CA ILE A 54 1.32 19.30 9.49
C ILE A 54 0.70 19.23 8.10
N MET A 55 0.82 18.05 7.48
CA MET A 55 0.27 17.76 6.16
C MET A 55 -0.32 16.34 6.13
N PRO A 56 -1.18 16.00 5.15
CA PRO A 56 -1.57 14.62 4.93
C PRO A 56 -0.36 13.72 4.74
N GLY A 57 -0.46 12.46 5.20
CA GLY A 57 0.56 11.47 4.94
C GLY A 57 0.75 11.25 3.43
N LEU A 58 1.95 10.84 3.04
CA LEU A 58 2.28 10.55 1.66
C LEU A 58 1.57 9.30 1.17
N VAL A 59 1.30 9.25 -0.13
CA VAL A 59 0.69 8.10 -0.82
C VAL A 59 1.76 7.48 -1.73
N ASP A 60 2.09 6.21 -1.48
CA ASP A 60 2.92 5.42 -2.38
C ASP A 60 2.02 4.60 -3.31
N LEU A 61 2.03 4.96 -4.60
CA LEU A 61 1.16 4.34 -5.61
C LEU A 61 1.71 3.02 -6.16
N HIS A 62 2.90 2.60 -5.75
CA HIS A 62 3.48 1.34 -6.19
C HIS A 62 4.54 0.83 -5.21
N THR A 63 4.24 -0.22 -4.48
CA THR A 63 5.19 -0.88 -3.59
C THR A 63 5.03 -2.40 -3.57
N HIS A 64 6.03 -3.07 -3.03
CA HIS A 64 6.07 -4.51 -2.76
C HIS A 64 6.66 -4.71 -1.37
N MET A 65 5.90 -4.44 -0.32
CA MET A 65 6.38 -4.50 1.06
C MET A 65 7.00 -5.86 1.40
N GLU A 66 6.42 -6.95 0.88
CA GLU A 66 6.95 -8.30 1.12
C GLU A 66 8.35 -8.52 0.55
N ASN A 67 8.78 -7.74 -0.45
CA ASN A 67 10.10 -7.85 -1.06
C ASN A 67 11.21 -7.08 -0.31
N SER A 68 10.92 -6.47 0.83
CA SER A 68 11.90 -5.67 1.60
C SER A 68 13.12 -6.49 2.04
N ILE A 69 12.96 -7.79 2.30
CA ILE A 69 14.06 -8.73 2.59
C ILE A 69 15.08 -8.83 1.45
N MET A 70 14.65 -8.54 0.21
CA MET A 70 15.52 -8.60 -0.98
C MET A 70 16.33 -7.32 -1.20
N ARG A 71 16.13 -6.30 -0.38
CA ARG A 71 16.80 -4.99 -0.53
C ARG A 71 18.30 -5.12 -0.44
N GLY A 72 19.01 -4.64 -1.47
CA GLY A 72 20.48 -4.61 -1.51
C GLY A 72 21.16 -5.95 -1.76
N ILE A 73 20.41 -7.06 -1.91
CA ILE A 73 21.01 -8.39 -2.18
C ILE A 73 21.54 -8.50 -3.60
N VAL A 74 20.81 -7.92 -4.56
CA VAL A 74 21.20 -7.90 -5.97
C VAL A 74 21.18 -6.45 -6.45
N HIS A 75 22.32 -5.96 -6.93
CA HIS A 75 22.48 -4.58 -7.41
C HIS A 75 23.48 -4.54 -8.58
N ASP A 76 23.48 -3.43 -9.32
CA ASP A 76 24.41 -3.15 -10.42
C ASP A 76 24.39 -4.20 -11.56
N VAL A 77 23.20 -4.78 -11.82
CA VAL A 77 22.96 -5.75 -12.89
C VAL A 77 21.78 -5.30 -13.77
N PRO A 78 21.67 -5.78 -15.02
CA PRO A 78 20.49 -5.55 -15.86
C PRO A 78 19.21 -6.02 -15.19
N TYR A 79 18.07 -5.39 -15.50
CA TYR A 79 16.78 -5.66 -14.88
C TYR A 79 16.36 -7.13 -14.96
N THR A 80 16.54 -7.74 -16.15
CA THR A 80 16.22 -9.17 -16.37
C THR A 80 17.07 -10.09 -15.51
N THR A 81 18.34 -9.78 -15.32
CA THR A 81 19.25 -10.52 -14.41
C THR A 81 18.85 -10.34 -12.96
N TRP A 82 18.49 -9.10 -12.56
CA TRP A 82 17.97 -8.81 -11.24
C TRP A 82 16.70 -9.63 -10.96
N LEU A 83 15.73 -9.59 -11.87
CA LEU A 83 14.45 -10.30 -11.74
C LEU A 83 14.65 -11.82 -11.58
N ALA A 84 15.50 -12.42 -12.42
CA ALA A 84 15.81 -13.85 -12.33
C ALA A 84 16.49 -14.21 -11.00
N SER A 85 17.37 -13.35 -10.50
CA SER A 85 18.06 -13.54 -9.23
C SER A 85 17.09 -13.46 -8.05
N VAL A 86 16.23 -12.45 -8.04
CA VAL A 86 15.19 -12.29 -7.00
C VAL A 86 14.24 -13.48 -7.03
N ALA A 87 13.75 -13.91 -8.20
CA ALA A 87 12.90 -15.09 -8.33
C ALA A 87 13.57 -16.36 -7.78
N SER A 88 14.87 -16.55 -8.05
CA SER A 88 15.64 -17.68 -7.51
C SER A 88 15.80 -17.61 -5.99
N LEU A 89 16.05 -16.42 -5.44
CA LEU A 89 16.20 -16.22 -3.99
C LEU A 89 14.86 -16.41 -3.28
N SER A 90 13.77 -15.96 -3.86
CA SER A 90 12.41 -16.08 -3.30
C SER A 90 12.02 -17.53 -3.01
N THR A 91 12.57 -18.50 -3.75
CA THR A 91 12.31 -19.94 -3.49
C THR A 91 12.93 -20.46 -2.18
N LYS A 92 13.82 -19.68 -1.56
CA LYS A 92 14.54 -20.03 -0.32
C LYS A 92 13.97 -19.31 0.90
N VAL A 93 13.03 -18.39 0.69
CA VAL A 93 12.40 -17.59 1.75
C VAL A 93 11.21 -18.39 2.30
N GLU A 94 11.12 -18.52 3.61
CA GLU A 94 10.01 -19.19 4.26
C GLU A 94 8.79 -18.26 4.38
N VAL A 95 7.60 -18.82 4.59
CA VAL A 95 6.36 -18.03 4.69
C VAL A 95 6.44 -16.98 5.79
N ALA A 96 7.04 -17.32 6.94
CA ALA A 96 7.21 -16.38 8.05
C ALA A 96 8.11 -15.20 7.69
N ASP A 97 9.16 -15.42 6.89
CA ASP A 97 10.10 -14.37 6.48
C ASP A 97 9.43 -13.34 5.57
N TRP A 98 8.51 -13.76 4.69
CA TRP A 98 7.72 -12.83 3.88
C TRP A 98 6.87 -11.90 4.72
N TYR A 99 6.30 -12.43 5.80
CA TYR A 99 5.52 -11.65 6.73
C TYR A 99 6.38 -10.60 7.46
N ASP A 100 7.51 -11.01 8.03
CA ASP A 100 8.42 -10.10 8.72
C ASP A 100 9.01 -9.06 7.75
N SER A 101 9.27 -9.46 6.51
CA SER A 101 9.70 -8.58 5.43
C SER A 101 8.65 -7.51 5.10
N ALA A 102 7.38 -7.90 5.02
CA ALA A 102 6.29 -6.96 4.75
C ALA A 102 6.09 -5.97 5.92
N ILE A 103 6.23 -6.42 7.17
CA ILE A 103 6.23 -5.54 8.35
C ILE A 103 7.38 -4.55 8.28
N LEU A 104 8.59 -5.00 7.95
CA LEU A 104 9.76 -4.10 7.79
C LEU A 104 9.49 -3.04 6.71
N GLY A 105 8.98 -3.45 5.55
CA GLY A 105 8.64 -2.53 4.46
C GLY A 105 7.59 -1.49 4.85
N GLY A 106 6.55 -1.93 5.57
CA GLY A 106 5.51 -1.04 6.08
C GLY A 106 6.03 -0.07 7.15
N LEU A 107 6.95 -0.50 8.03
CA LEU A 107 7.59 0.37 9.02
C LEU A 107 8.47 1.43 8.34
N ASP A 108 9.22 1.05 7.31
CA ASP A 108 10.02 2.01 6.53
C ASP A 108 9.14 3.02 5.80
N ALA A 109 7.98 2.58 5.26
CA ALA A 109 6.99 3.47 4.67
C ALA A 109 6.48 4.49 5.69
N LEU A 110 6.06 4.05 6.88
CA LEU A 110 5.61 4.93 7.96
C LEU A 110 6.71 5.89 8.42
N ALA A 111 7.94 5.40 8.60
CA ALA A 111 9.09 6.23 8.98
C ALA A 111 9.41 7.30 7.91
N SER A 112 9.05 7.05 6.65
CA SER A 112 9.18 8.00 5.54
C SER A 112 7.96 8.92 5.37
N GLY A 113 6.96 8.83 6.26
CA GLY A 113 5.72 9.62 6.20
C GLY A 113 4.67 9.10 5.23
N ILE A 114 4.83 7.89 4.68
CA ILE A 114 3.84 7.22 3.84
C ILE A 114 2.79 6.58 4.73
N THR A 115 1.52 6.89 4.49
CA THR A 115 0.39 6.37 5.27
C THR A 115 -0.63 5.61 4.43
N CYS A 116 -0.47 5.66 3.11
CA CYS A 116 -1.32 4.97 2.15
C CYS A 116 -0.46 4.33 1.06
N VAL A 117 -0.73 3.06 0.75
CA VAL A 117 0.07 2.28 -0.20
C VAL A 117 -0.80 1.63 -1.27
N ALA A 118 -0.26 1.46 -2.47
CA ALA A 118 -0.75 0.57 -3.50
C ALA A 118 0.27 -0.57 -3.65
N ASP A 119 0.03 -1.68 -2.95
CA ASP A 119 0.98 -2.78 -2.83
C ASP A 119 0.56 -3.98 -3.67
N ILE A 120 1.51 -4.58 -4.38
CA ILE A 120 1.29 -5.82 -5.14
C ILE A 120 1.98 -6.96 -4.39
N THR A 121 1.20 -7.97 -3.99
CA THR A 121 1.67 -9.12 -3.18
C THR A 121 1.29 -10.45 -3.81
N ALA A 122 2.19 -11.41 -3.73
CA ALA A 122 1.92 -12.79 -4.12
C ALA A 122 1.49 -13.66 -2.93
N THR A 123 1.94 -13.34 -1.73
CA THR A 123 1.77 -14.17 -0.52
C THR A 123 0.64 -13.70 0.40
N GLY A 124 0.20 -12.44 0.28
CA GLY A 124 -0.75 -11.81 1.20
C GLY A 124 -0.10 -11.23 2.47
N ALA A 125 1.21 -11.36 2.64
CA ALA A 125 1.92 -10.78 3.79
C ALA A 125 1.69 -9.28 3.93
N ALA A 126 1.56 -8.57 2.80
CA ALA A 126 1.27 -7.13 2.77
C ALA A 126 -0.10 -6.78 3.39
N CYS A 127 -1.12 -7.63 3.25
CA CYS A 127 -2.43 -7.42 3.89
C CYS A 127 -2.29 -7.39 5.41
N THR A 128 -1.62 -8.41 5.96
CA THR A 128 -1.41 -8.50 7.41
C THR A 128 -0.50 -7.39 7.93
N ALA A 129 0.54 -7.00 7.17
CA ALA A 129 1.41 -5.89 7.53
C ALA A 129 0.65 -4.56 7.54
N ALA A 130 -0.10 -4.24 6.48
CA ALA A 130 -0.91 -3.03 6.39
C ALA A 130 -1.94 -2.94 7.53
N GLN A 131 -2.65 -4.04 7.81
CA GLN A 131 -3.61 -4.14 8.92
C GLN A 131 -2.96 -3.86 10.27
N LYS A 132 -1.83 -4.52 10.59
CA LYS A 132 -1.14 -4.36 11.88
C LYS A 132 -0.53 -2.98 12.07
N LEU A 133 -0.02 -2.38 11.01
CA LEU A 133 0.62 -1.07 11.04
C LEU A 133 -0.37 0.09 10.90
N GLY A 134 -1.65 -0.20 10.63
CA GLY A 134 -2.68 0.81 10.43
C GLY A 134 -2.53 1.62 9.14
N LEU A 135 -1.82 1.08 8.14
CA LEU A 135 -1.72 1.68 6.80
C LEU A 135 -3.08 1.66 6.10
N ARG A 136 -3.30 2.63 5.24
CA ARG A 136 -4.39 2.64 4.27
C ARG A 136 -3.89 2.17 2.92
N GLY A 137 -4.78 1.72 2.05
CA GLY A 137 -4.39 1.48 0.67
C GLY A 137 -5.16 0.42 -0.07
N VAL A 138 -4.60 0.05 -1.22
CA VAL A 138 -5.08 -1.06 -2.03
C VAL A 138 -3.98 -2.12 -2.06
N ILE A 139 -4.34 -3.34 -1.70
CA ILE A 139 -3.43 -4.49 -1.77
C ILE A 139 -3.90 -5.38 -2.91
N TYR A 140 -3.05 -5.55 -3.91
CA TYR A 140 -3.37 -6.29 -5.12
C TYR A 140 -2.82 -7.71 -5.06
N ARG A 141 -3.69 -8.71 -5.26
CA ARG A 141 -3.27 -10.10 -5.44
C ARG A 141 -2.62 -10.27 -6.79
N GLU A 142 -1.32 -10.57 -6.83
CA GLU A 142 -0.62 -10.80 -8.09
C GLU A 142 -0.94 -12.18 -8.68
N VAL A 143 -1.23 -12.23 -9.98
CA VAL A 143 -1.49 -13.47 -10.73
C VAL A 143 -0.53 -13.58 -11.91
N GLY A 144 0.39 -14.54 -11.84
CA GLY A 144 1.34 -14.83 -12.89
C GLY A 144 1.33 -16.32 -13.27
N VAL A 145 1.04 -16.62 -14.53
CA VAL A 145 1.09 -17.98 -15.06
C VAL A 145 1.32 -17.98 -16.58
N MET A 146 2.34 -18.73 -17.02
CA MET A 146 2.69 -18.90 -18.44
C MET A 146 2.03 -20.12 -19.08
N ASP A 147 1.81 -21.19 -18.32
CA ASP A 147 1.18 -22.41 -18.82
C ASP A 147 -0.35 -22.24 -18.91
N LYS A 148 -0.87 -22.23 -20.15
CA LYS A 148 -2.29 -22.09 -20.42
C LYS A 148 -3.15 -23.08 -19.62
N ARG A 149 -2.68 -24.31 -19.39
CA ARG A 149 -3.41 -25.36 -18.66
C ARG A 149 -3.59 -25.04 -17.19
N ARG A 150 -2.81 -24.12 -16.62
CA ARG A 150 -2.84 -23.73 -15.21
C ARG A 150 -3.59 -22.43 -14.96
N ILE A 151 -4.09 -21.75 -16.00
CA ILE A 151 -4.74 -20.44 -15.85
C ILE A 151 -5.97 -20.54 -14.95
N ASP A 152 -6.86 -21.50 -15.19
CA ASP A 152 -8.08 -21.63 -14.40
C ASP A 152 -7.79 -21.92 -12.92
N PHE A 153 -6.77 -22.75 -12.65
CA PHE A 153 -6.31 -22.99 -11.29
C PHE A 153 -5.74 -21.72 -10.62
N ALA A 154 -4.89 -20.98 -11.33
CA ALA A 154 -4.30 -19.75 -10.81
C ALA A 154 -5.35 -18.67 -10.53
N MET A 155 -6.32 -18.52 -11.43
CA MET A 155 -7.42 -17.55 -11.24
C MET A 155 -8.33 -17.96 -10.07
N HIS A 156 -8.67 -19.25 -9.94
CA HIS A 156 -9.45 -19.71 -8.79
C HIS A 156 -8.71 -19.54 -7.46
N SER A 157 -7.39 -19.80 -7.43
CA SER A 157 -6.58 -19.51 -6.25
C SER A 157 -6.60 -18.03 -5.89
N ALA A 158 -6.43 -17.14 -6.88
CA ALA A 158 -6.45 -15.70 -6.65
C ALA A 158 -7.83 -15.22 -6.14
N GLU A 159 -8.90 -15.74 -6.69
CA GLU A 159 -10.26 -15.43 -6.24
C GLU A 159 -10.50 -15.85 -4.77
N ASN A 160 -10.04 -17.03 -4.39
CA ASN A 160 -10.11 -17.49 -3.00
C ASN A 160 -9.25 -16.62 -2.06
N ASP A 161 -8.03 -16.25 -2.49
CA ASP A 161 -7.15 -15.37 -1.71
C ASP A 161 -7.78 -13.99 -1.51
N ILE A 162 -8.32 -13.38 -2.57
CA ILE A 162 -9.01 -12.08 -2.53
C ILE A 162 -10.20 -12.14 -1.55
N MET A 163 -11.02 -13.18 -1.65
CA MET A 163 -12.17 -13.37 -0.76
C MET A 163 -11.71 -13.51 0.71
N HIS A 164 -10.68 -14.31 0.96
CA HIS A 164 -10.14 -14.52 2.30
C HIS A 164 -9.54 -13.25 2.88
N TRP A 165 -8.66 -12.56 2.13
CA TRP A 165 -8.02 -11.33 2.59
C TRP A 165 -9.04 -10.21 2.85
N SER A 166 -10.08 -10.11 2.03
CA SER A 166 -11.16 -9.12 2.22
C SER A 166 -11.95 -9.33 3.53
N GLN A 167 -11.96 -10.54 4.06
CA GLN A 167 -12.60 -10.85 5.36
C GLN A 167 -11.68 -10.56 6.55
N GLU A 168 -10.37 -10.50 6.34
CA GLU A 168 -9.38 -10.33 7.40
C GLU A 168 -8.94 -8.89 7.60
N VAL A 169 -9.14 -8.01 6.61
CA VAL A 169 -8.70 -6.62 6.69
C VAL A 169 -9.82 -5.68 7.14
N ASP A 170 -9.44 -4.55 7.73
CA ASP A 170 -10.35 -3.43 7.97
C ASP A 170 -10.70 -2.76 6.62
N THR A 171 -11.89 -3.02 6.11
CA THR A 171 -12.35 -2.53 4.80
C THR A 171 -12.56 -1.02 4.74
N ASP A 172 -12.60 -0.32 5.87
CA ASP A 172 -12.57 1.15 5.93
C ASP A 172 -11.19 1.72 5.60
N ARG A 173 -10.15 0.89 5.62
CA ARG A 173 -8.75 1.28 5.40
C ARG A 173 -8.12 0.60 4.21
N ILE A 174 -8.39 -0.68 3.99
CA ILE A 174 -7.72 -1.53 3.02
C ILE A 174 -8.74 -2.10 2.05
N THR A 175 -8.51 -1.87 0.77
CA THR A 175 -9.25 -2.50 -0.33
C THR A 175 -8.39 -3.59 -0.93
N ILE A 176 -8.97 -4.74 -1.25
CA ILE A 176 -8.27 -5.80 -1.97
C ILE A 176 -8.56 -5.66 -3.46
N GLY A 177 -7.50 -5.76 -4.26
CA GLY A 177 -7.55 -5.70 -5.71
C GLY A 177 -6.87 -6.91 -6.35
N ILE A 178 -6.69 -6.86 -7.67
CA ILE A 178 -6.01 -7.90 -8.44
C ILE A 178 -4.98 -7.27 -9.39
N ALA A 179 -3.85 -7.94 -9.56
CA ALA A 179 -2.79 -7.52 -10.47
C ALA A 179 -2.33 -8.69 -11.34
N PRO A 180 -2.48 -8.64 -12.67
CA PRO A 180 -1.74 -9.58 -13.51
C PRO A 180 -0.25 -9.26 -13.38
N ALA A 181 0.58 -10.31 -13.28
CA ALA A 181 2.03 -10.17 -13.33
C ALA A 181 2.47 -9.56 -14.68
N PRO A 182 3.71 -9.07 -14.81
CA PRO A 182 4.20 -8.44 -16.04
C PRO A 182 3.93 -9.27 -17.29
N ILE A 183 3.74 -8.62 -18.44
CA ILE A 183 3.33 -9.27 -19.68
C ILE A 183 4.24 -10.43 -20.12
N TYR A 184 5.52 -10.37 -19.79
CA TYR A 184 6.51 -11.41 -20.08
C TYR A 184 6.48 -12.58 -19.06
N MET A 185 5.66 -12.49 -18.01
CA MET A 185 5.45 -13.53 -16.99
C MET A 185 4.03 -14.12 -17.04
N CYS A 186 3.19 -13.65 -17.97
CA CYS A 186 1.79 -14.07 -18.10
C CYS A 186 1.46 -14.62 -19.49
N HIS A 187 0.70 -15.70 -19.54
CA HIS A 187 0.00 -16.08 -20.77
C HIS A 187 -1.06 -15.00 -21.10
N PRO A 188 -1.23 -14.58 -22.39
CA PRO A 188 -2.16 -13.50 -22.75
C PRO A 188 -3.61 -13.68 -22.25
N ALA A 189 -4.09 -14.90 -22.14
CA ALA A 189 -5.44 -15.18 -21.64
C ALA A 189 -5.63 -14.81 -20.16
N VAL A 190 -4.58 -14.62 -19.36
CA VAL A 190 -4.67 -14.18 -17.95
C VAL A 190 -5.27 -12.79 -17.89
N PHE A 191 -4.86 -11.88 -18.78
CA PHE A 191 -5.37 -10.49 -18.78
C PHE A 191 -6.88 -10.43 -18.99
N GLY A 192 -7.42 -11.24 -19.93
CA GLY A 192 -8.87 -11.34 -20.13
C GLY A 192 -9.59 -11.82 -18.88
N LYS A 193 -9.11 -12.90 -18.25
CA LYS A 193 -9.71 -13.44 -17.03
C LYS A 193 -9.60 -12.50 -15.83
N VAL A 194 -8.50 -11.79 -15.68
CA VAL A 194 -8.35 -10.75 -14.66
C VAL A 194 -9.37 -9.63 -14.89
N SER A 195 -9.53 -9.19 -16.14
CA SER A 195 -10.52 -8.17 -16.50
C SER A 195 -11.95 -8.62 -16.22
N GLU A 196 -12.29 -9.87 -16.55
CA GLU A 196 -13.61 -10.47 -16.26
C GLU A 196 -13.88 -10.51 -14.76
N LEU A 197 -12.93 -11.00 -13.96
CA LEU A 197 -13.02 -11.08 -12.51
C LEU A 197 -13.17 -9.68 -11.89
N ALA A 198 -12.29 -8.76 -12.28
CA ALA A 198 -12.30 -7.39 -11.77
C ALA A 198 -13.61 -6.65 -12.07
N THR A 199 -14.15 -6.86 -13.28
CA THR A 199 -15.45 -6.26 -13.66
C THR A 199 -16.62 -6.88 -12.90
N ARG A 200 -16.61 -8.21 -12.69
CA ARG A 200 -17.67 -8.92 -11.97
C ARG A 200 -17.76 -8.48 -10.51
N ASP A 201 -16.62 -8.33 -9.86
CA ASP A 201 -16.51 -8.13 -8.40
C ASP A 201 -16.12 -6.70 -8.03
N ASP A 202 -16.10 -5.76 -8.98
CA ASP A 202 -15.71 -4.35 -8.82
C ASP A 202 -14.34 -4.18 -8.15
N LEU A 203 -13.35 -4.98 -8.57
CA LEU A 203 -12.01 -4.97 -7.99
C LEU A 203 -11.13 -3.91 -8.67
N PRO A 204 -10.36 -3.13 -7.91
CA PRO A 204 -9.30 -2.31 -8.47
C PRO A 204 -8.22 -3.19 -9.11
N VAL A 205 -7.63 -2.69 -10.21
CA VAL A 205 -6.59 -3.41 -10.97
C VAL A 205 -5.31 -2.59 -11.02
N ALA A 206 -4.18 -3.23 -10.74
CA ALA A 206 -2.85 -2.69 -11.00
C ALA A 206 -2.10 -3.61 -11.97
N MET A 207 -1.10 -3.07 -12.68
CA MET A 207 -0.33 -3.84 -13.64
C MET A 207 1.07 -3.23 -13.84
N HIS A 208 2.07 -4.09 -13.91
CA HIS A 208 3.42 -3.68 -14.33
C HIS A 208 3.48 -3.54 -15.86
N LEU A 209 3.90 -2.38 -16.33
CA LEU A 209 4.05 -2.10 -17.77
C LEU A 209 5.32 -1.29 -18.02
N ALA A 210 6.05 -1.64 -19.07
CA ALA A 210 7.25 -0.92 -19.53
C ALA A 210 8.33 -0.73 -18.42
N GLY A 211 8.57 -1.76 -17.61
CA GLY A 211 9.49 -1.72 -16.47
C GLY A 211 10.97 -1.61 -16.88
N SER A 212 11.33 -2.01 -18.10
CA SER A 212 12.69 -1.85 -18.65
C SER A 212 12.66 -1.62 -20.16
N ARG A 213 13.83 -1.33 -20.73
CA ARG A 213 14.03 -1.23 -22.19
C ARG A 213 14.50 -2.55 -22.82
N GLU A 214 14.77 -3.56 -22.03
CA GLU A 214 15.26 -4.88 -22.43
C GLU A 214 14.16 -5.78 -22.99
#